data_998b7952c0be932ccfed89ea335bc28e
#
_entry.id   998b7952c0be932ccfed89ea335bc28e
#
_cell.length_a   1.000
_cell.length_b   1.000
_cell.length_c   1.000
_cell.angle_alpha   90.00
_cell.angle_beta   90.00
_cell.angle_gamma   90.00
#
_symmetry.space_group_name_H-M   'P 1'
#
loop_
_entity.id
_entity.type
_entity.pdbx_description
1 polymer ?
#
loop_
_entity_poly.entity_id
_entity_poly.type
_entity_poly.pdbx_seq_one_letter_code
_entity_poly.pdbx_strand_id
1 'polypeptide(L)'
;MYTDGACPNNGTPHAYGGFGMASNLETPGGERWFQTSYPWCLFLEDRYGEPTNQKCELAAVMFTVRGFAEEVLSNPKHKYWDSEGEIKVNIRIHSDSKYVVDGVNAWLHNWRKNDWKNSKKKPIANMQMWKDLDNMLSYAHLRGVFSFYHVAGHSGDTGNDCADEAANYGAEMALRDATVLTEADWAEFVKFVEDEPIVVTKGAEYDFK
;
A
#
# COMPACT_ATOMS: atom_id res chain seq x y z
N MET A 1 -9.37 -5.83 4.08
CA MET A 1 -8.65 -5.93 2.78
C MET A 1 -7.38 -6.71 3.02
N TYR A 2 -6.92 -7.45 2.05
CA TYR A 2 -5.67 -8.21 2.09
C TYR A 2 -4.75 -7.73 0.99
N THR A 3 -3.45 -7.72 1.24
CA THR A 3 -2.44 -7.22 0.30
C THR A 3 -1.25 -8.16 0.26
N ASP A 4 -0.71 -8.38 -0.92
CA ASP A 4 0.49 -9.20 -1.11
C ASP A 4 1.34 -8.68 -2.27
N GLY A 5 2.62 -9.03 -2.27
CA GLY A 5 3.59 -8.67 -3.29
C GLY A 5 4.44 -9.84 -3.73
N ALA A 6 4.52 -10.08 -5.03
CA ALA A 6 5.30 -11.14 -5.64
C ALA A 6 6.46 -10.58 -6.46
N CYS A 7 7.64 -11.16 -6.31
CA CYS A 7 8.80 -10.83 -7.14
C CYS A 7 9.57 -12.11 -7.51
N PRO A 8 9.12 -12.86 -8.53
CA PRO A 8 9.86 -13.98 -9.05
C PRO A 8 11.27 -13.57 -9.46
N ASN A 9 12.23 -14.46 -9.26
CA ASN A 9 13.66 -14.23 -9.49
C ASN A 9 14.26 -13.06 -8.68
N ASN A 10 13.64 -12.71 -7.54
CA ASN A 10 14.10 -11.63 -6.65
C ASN A 10 15.61 -11.66 -6.40
N GLY A 11 16.28 -10.52 -6.56
CA GLY A 11 17.73 -10.40 -6.38
C GLY A 11 18.57 -10.82 -7.60
N THR A 12 17.96 -11.10 -8.73
CA THR A 12 18.65 -11.36 -10.01
C THR A 12 18.32 -10.29 -11.04
N PRO A 13 19.11 -10.17 -12.14
CA PRO A 13 18.80 -9.27 -13.26
C PRO A 13 17.52 -9.64 -14.05
N HIS A 14 16.91 -10.77 -13.72
CA HIS A 14 15.68 -11.26 -14.34
C HIS A 14 14.49 -11.18 -13.38
N ALA A 15 14.62 -10.39 -12.31
CA ALA A 15 13.53 -10.14 -11.40
C ALA A 15 12.39 -9.40 -12.11
N TYR A 16 11.18 -9.82 -11.87
CA TYR A 16 9.98 -9.11 -12.28
C TYR A 16 8.98 -9.13 -11.14
N GLY A 17 8.16 -8.11 -11.05
CA GLY A 17 7.34 -7.93 -9.88
C GLY A 17 5.88 -7.71 -10.19
N GLY A 18 5.06 -7.99 -9.23
CA GLY A 18 3.64 -7.68 -9.21
C GLY A 18 3.15 -7.54 -7.79
N PHE A 19 1.97 -6.99 -7.66
CA PHE A 19 1.32 -6.86 -6.36
C PHE A 19 -0.19 -6.97 -6.54
N GLY A 20 -0.83 -7.42 -5.49
CA GLY A 20 -2.25 -7.71 -5.48
C GLY A 20 -2.94 -7.28 -4.22
N MET A 21 -4.24 -7.09 -4.33
CA MET A 21 -5.12 -6.85 -3.21
C MET A 21 -6.39 -7.67 -3.35
N ALA A 22 -6.95 -8.09 -2.22
CA ALA A 22 -8.21 -8.79 -2.17
C ALA A 22 -9.12 -8.17 -1.11
N SER A 23 -10.40 -8.11 -1.40
CA SER A 23 -11.43 -7.70 -0.45
C SER A 23 -12.66 -8.56 -0.59
N ASN A 24 -13.36 -8.80 0.51
CA ASN A 24 -14.63 -9.48 0.45
C ASN A 24 -15.80 -8.51 0.66
N LEU A 25 -16.91 -8.84 0.06
CA LEU A 25 -18.19 -8.22 0.33
C LEU A 25 -19.16 -9.31 0.75
N GLU A 26 -19.85 -9.07 1.86
CA GLU A 26 -21.04 -9.87 2.20
C GLU A 26 -22.17 -9.51 1.24
N THR A 27 -22.65 -10.48 0.53
CA THR A 27 -23.80 -10.36 -0.38
C THR A 27 -24.93 -11.26 0.10
N PRO A 28 -26.18 -11.04 -0.34
CA PRO A 28 -27.29 -11.96 -0.03
C PRO A 28 -27.04 -13.41 -0.49
N GLY A 29 -26.08 -13.62 -1.41
CA GLY A 29 -25.66 -14.94 -1.90
C GLY A 29 -24.43 -15.52 -1.19
N GLY A 30 -23.95 -14.89 -0.12
CA GLY A 30 -22.73 -15.26 0.62
C GLY A 30 -21.55 -14.31 0.37
N GLU A 31 -20.40 -14.65 0.91
CA GLU A 31 -19.17 -13.87 0.71
C GLU A 31 -18.71 -13.94 -0.76
N ARG A 32 -18.32 -12.78 -1.27
CA ARG A 32 -17.71 -12.66 -2.60
C ARG A 32 -16.40 -11.91 -2.51
N TRP A 33 -15.34 -12.54 -3.02
CA TRP A 33 -14.00 -11.97 -3.10
C TRP A 33 -13.81 -11.20 -4.39
N PHE A 34 -13.18 -10.03 -4.26
CA PHE A 34 -12.73 -9.19 -5.36
C PHE A 34 -11.22 -9.10 -5.28
N GLN A 35 -10.57 -9.31 -6.40
CA GLN A 35 -9.12 -9.26 -6.53
C GLN A 35 -8.74 -8.18 -7.53
N THR A 36 -7.64 -7.50 -7.28
CA THR A 36 -7.03 -6.55 -8.21
C THR A 36 -5.54 -6.82 -8.27
N SER A 37 -5.00 -6.89 -9.47
CA SER A 37 -3.61 -7.24 -9.76
C SER A 37 -2.94 -6.13 -10.53
N TYR A 38 -1.70 -5.81 -10.19
CA TYR A 38 -0.90 -4.79 -10.86
C TYR A 38 0.51 -5.31 -11.12
N PRO A 39 1.06 -5.09 -12.33
CA PRO A 39 2.46 -5.35 -12.62
C PRO A 39 3.36 -4.29 -11.97
N TRP A 40 4.59 -4.66 -11.65
CA TRP A 40 5.66 -3.69 -11.46
C TRP A 40 6.04 -3.13 -12.82
N CYS A 41 5.67 -1.88 -13.08
CA CYS A 41 5.78 -1.25 -14.39
C CYS A 41 6.92 -0.23 -14.45
N LEU A 42 7.21 0.27 -15.62
CA LEU A 42 8.29 1.24 -15.85
C LEU A 42 8.23 2.47 -14.94
N PHE A 43 7.05 2.96 -14.60
CA PHE A 43 6.90 4.09 -13.68
C PHE A 43 7.34 3.79 -12.26
N LEU A 44 7.01 2.59 -11.77
CA LEU A 44 7.46 2.16 -10.45
C LEU A 44 8.97 1.93 -10.46
N GLU A 45 9.49 1.42 -11.57
CA GLU A 45 10.92 1.21 -11.77
C GLU A 45 11.69 2.53 -11.83
N ASP A 46 11.21 3.51 -12.58
CA ASP A 46 11.81 4.85 -12.67
C ASP A 46 11.83 5.57 -11.31
N ARG A 47 10.76 5.41 -10.52
CA ARG A 47 10.64 6.07 -9.22
C ARG A 47 11.35 5.32 -8.09
N TYR A 48 11.25 4.01 -8.08
CA TYR A 48 11.70 3.17 -6.96
C TYR A 48 12.79 2.17 -7.33
N GLY A 49 13.15 2.07 -8.62
CA GLY A 49 14.12 1.12 -9.16
C GLY A 49 13.54 -0.29 -9.28
N GLU A 50 14.39 -1.22 -9.67
CA GLU A 50 14.06 -2.64 -9.91
C GLU A 50 13.17 -3.26 -8.82
N PRO A 51 12.26 -4.17 -9.19
CA PRO A 51 11.37 -4.82 -8.23
C PRO A 51 12.12 -5.69 -7.23
N THR A 52 11.57 -5.75 -6.03
CA THR A 52 11.96 -6.73 -5.00
C THR A 52 10.71 -7.14 -4.23
N ASN A 53 10.73 -8.30 -3.56
CA ASN A 53 9.59 -8.71 -2.75
C ASN A 53 9.14 -7.58 -1.81
N GLN A 54 10.06 -6.96 -1.05
CA GLN A 54 9.70 -5.87 -0.13
C GLN A 54 9.08 -4.67 -0.82
N LYS A 55 9.51 -4.33 -2.04
CA LYS A 55 8.92 -3.23 -2.80
C LYS A 55 7.52 -3.59 -3.32
N CYS A 56 7.33 -4.80 -3.80
CA CYS A 56 6.02 -5.27 -4.26
C CYS A 56 5.01 -5.29 -3.10
N GLU A 57 5.42 -5.74 -1.92
CA GLU A 57 4.61 -5.70 -0.70
C GLU A 57 4.21 -4.27 -0.29
N LEU A 58 5.16 -3.34 -0.33
CA LEU A 58 4.88 -1.93 -0.08
C LEU A 58 3.94 -1.33 -1.12
N ALA A 59 4.13 -1.66 -2.39
CA ALA A 59 3.27 -1.20 -3.48
C ALA A 59 1.83 -1.69 -3.29
N ALA A 60 1.62 -2.95 -2.89
CA ALA A 60 0.30 -3.49 -2.61
C ALA A 60 -0.46 -2.63 -1.57
N VAL A 61 0.21 -2.27 -0.48
CA VAL A 61 -0.39 -1.41 0.55
C VAL A 61 -0.62 0.01 0.04
N MET A 62 0.36 0.60 -0.66
CA MET A 62 0.25 1.98 -1.19
C MET A 62 -0.94 2.11 -2.16
N PHE A 63 -1.11 1.14 -3.06
CA PHE A 63 -2.22 1.13 -4.01
C PHE A 63 -3.57 0.84 -3.34
N THR A 64 -3.59 0.04 -2.27
CA THR A 64 -4.80 -0.16 -1.45
C THR A 64 -5.24 1.12 -0.76
N VAL A 65 -4.31 1.84 -0.13
CA VAL A 65 -4.60 3.13 0.53
C VAL A 65 -5.06 4.16 -0.48
N ARG A 66 -4.38 4.23 -1.63
CA ARG A 66 -4.73 5.13 -2.73
C ARG A 66 -6.13 4.85 -3.28
N GLY A 67 -6.41 3.61 -3.68
CA GLY A 67 -7.71 3.24 -4.27
C GLY A 67 -8.88 3.56 -3.33
N PHE A 68 -8.72 3.31 -2.03
CA PHE A 68 -9.70 3.73 -1.04
C PHE A 68 -9.84 5.26 -0.98
N ALA A 69 -8.72 5.98 -0.97
CA ALA A 69 -8.74 7.43 -0.90
C ALA A 69 -9.41 8.04 -2.13
N GLU A 70 -9.09 7.59 -3.33
CA GLU A 70 -9.70 8.04 -4.57
C GLU A 70 -11.21 7.81 -4.57
N GLU A 71 -11.68 6.61 -4.17
CA GLU A 71 -13.10 6.29 -4.11
C GLU A 71 -13.85 7.21 -3.13
N VAL A 72 -13.30 7.39 -1.92
CA VAL A 72 -14.01 8.11 -0.85
C VAL A 72 -13.86 9.62 -0.98
N LEU A 73 -12.65 10.12 -1.28
CA LEU A 73 -12.40 11.57 -1.37
C LEU A 73 -13.03 12.21 -2.60
N SER A 74 -13.11 11.48 -3.72
CA SER A 74 -13.78 11.97 -4.94
C SER A 74 -15.31 12.06 -4.81
N ASN A 75 -15.89 11.41 -3.80
CA ASN A 75 -17.33 11.37 -3.59
C ASN A 75 -17.71 11.91 -2.20
N PRO A 76 -17.98 13.21 -2.05
CA PRO A 76 -18.40 13.81 -0.77
C PRO A 76 -19.69 13.24 -0.18
N LYS A 77 -20.43 12.45 -0.93
CA LYS A 77 -21.66 11.75 -0.48
C LYS A 77 -21.41 10.29 -0.17
N HIS A 78 -20.16 9.84 -0.19
CA HIS A 78 -19.85 8.47 0.14
C HIS A 78 -20.26 8.15 1.58
N LYS A 79 -20.78 6.95 1.80
CA LYS A 79 -21.34 6.50 3.10
C LYS A 79 -20.39 6.56 4.30
N TYR A 80 -19.10 6.74 4.05
CA TYR A 80 -18.09 6.84 5.10
C TYR A 80 -17.87 8.28 5.62
N TRP A 81 -18.42 9.30 4.94
CA TRP A 81 -18.40 10.65 5.45
C TRP A 81 -19.50 10.85 6.50
N ASP A 82 -19.15 11.48 7.60
CA ASP A 82 -20.14 11.93 8.58
C ASP A 82 -20.63 13.37 8.28
N SER A 83 -21.55 13.86 9.14
CA SER A 83 -22.09 15.20 9.03
C SER A 83 -21.07 16.31 9.32
N GLU A 84 -19.92 15.99 9.87
CA GLU A 84 -18.83 16.91 10.21
C GLU A 84 -17.78 16.96 9.11
N GLY A 85 -17.94 16.15 8.05
CA GLY A 85 -16.99 16.05 6.94
C GLY A 85 -15.76 15.24 7.28
N GLU A 86 -15.88 14.27 8.18
CA GLU A 86 -14.82 13.33 8.53
C GLU A 86 -15.14 11.90 8.07
N ILE A 87 -14.12 11.13 7.74
CA ILE A 87 -14.27 9.71 7.37
C ILE A 87 -14.35 8.87 8.65
N LYS A 88 -15.49 8.24 8.87
CA LYS A 88 -15.78 7.38 10.03
C LYS A 88 -15.83 5.90 9.63
N VAL A 89 -14.69 5.38 9.26
CA VAL A 89 -14.50 3.96 8.97
C VAL A 89 -13.11 3.52 9.43
N ASN A 90 -12.96 2.27 9.80
CA ASN A 90 -11.64 1.66 9.99
C ASN A 90 -11.45 0.55 8.95
N ILE A 91 -10.49 0.76 8.08
CA ILE A 91 -10.08 -0.20 7.05
C ILE A 91 -8.95 -1.06 7.60
N ARG A 92 -9.22 -2.34 7.77
CA ARG A 92 -8.22 -3.31 8.20
C ARG A 92 -7.46 -3.83 6.99
N ILE A 93 -6.17 -3.57 6.95
CA ILE A 93 -5.25 -4.12 5.94
C ILE A 93 -4.51 -5.30 6.57
N HIS A 94 -4.65 -6.46 5.97
CA HIS A 94 -3.98 -7.70 6.35
C HIS A 94 -2.87 -7.99 5.35
N SER A 95 -1.68 -8.31 5.83
CA SER A 95 -0.54 -8.70 4.99
C SER A 95 0.30 -9.74 5.74
N ASP A 96 0.89 -10.68 5.05
CA ASP A 96 1.84 -11.63 5.62
C ASP A 96 3.27 -11.07 5.65
N SER A 97 3.49 -9.90 5.06
CA SER A 97 4.75 -9.17 5.13
C SER A 97 4.96 -8.51 6.50
N LYS A 98 5.73 -9.17 7.37
CA LYS A 98 6.18 -8.54 8.61
C LYS A 98 6.93 -7.23 8.36
N TYR A 99 7.66 -7.14 7.25
CA TYR A 99 8.36 -5.92 6.89
C TYR A 99 7.42 -4.72 6.75
N VAL A 100 6.27 -4.91 6.11
CA VAL A 100 5.27 -3.87 5.96
C VAL A 100 4.55 -3.60 7.26
N VAL A 101 4.01 -4.64 7.90
CA VAL A 101 3.18 -4.48 9.11
C VAL A 101 3.99 -3.90 10.28
N ASP A 102 5.18 -4.42 10.56
CA ASP A 102 6.06 -3.88 11.60
C ASP A 102 6.58 -2.49 11.22
N GLY A 103 6.81 -2.26 9.92
CA GLY A 103 7.22 -0.97 9.39
C GLY A 103 6.23 0.13 9.73
N VAL A 104 4.97 -0.08 9.42
CA VAL A 104 3.91 0.91 9.72
C VAL A 104 3.66 1.01 11.23
N ASN A 105 3.48 -0.12 11.91
CA ASN A 105 3.03 -0.12 13.31
C ASN A 105 4.12 0.26 14.32
N ALA A 106 5.40 -0.03 14.02
CA ALA A 106 6.47 0.14 14.99
C ALA A 106 7.62 1.05 14.53
N TRP A 107 7.98 1.03 13.24
CA TRP A 107 9.23 1.67 12.81
C TRP A 107 9.03 3.07 12.22
N LEU A 108 7.91 3.32 11.56
CA LEU A 108 7.64 4.55 10.80
C LEU A 108 7.79 5.80 11.67
N HIS A 109 7.22 5.79 12.88
CA HIS A 109 7.34 6.88 13.84
C HIS A 109 8.80 7.21 14.20
N ASN A 110 9.64 6.18 14.39
CA ASN A 110 11.04 6.38 14.71
C ASN A 110 11.83 6.88 13.49
N TRP A 111 11.50 6.38 12.28
CA TRP A 111 12.16 6.84 11.06
C TRP A 111 11.89 8.32 10.77
N ARG A 112 10.68 8.79 11.00
CA ARG A 112 10.37 10.23 10.91
C ARG A 112 11.24 11.08 11.83
N LYS A 113 11.46 10.63 13.07
CA LYS A 113 12.25 11.37 14.09
C LYS A 113 13.75 11.35 13.82
N ASN A 114 14.28 10.34 13.16
CA ASN A 114 15.71 10.15 12.95
C ASN A 114 16.16 10.41 11.51
N ASP A 115 15.40 11.22 10.77
CA ASP A 115 15.72 11.61 9.39
C ASP A 115 15.83 10.39 8.45
N TRP A 116 14.91 9.42 8.61
CA TRP A 116 14.81 8.22 7.79
C TRP A 116 16.08 7.36 7.76
N LYS A 117 16.77 7.30 8.89
CA LYS A 117 18.02 6.56 9.05
C LYS A 117 17.82 5.33 9.93
N ASN A 118 18.53 4.27 9.62
CA ASN A 118 18.60 3.07 10.44
C ASN A 118 19.54 3.27 11.66
N SER A 119 19.66 2.25 12.52
CA SER A 119 20.54 2.28 13.70
C SER A 119 22.02 2.56 13.37
N LYS A 120 22.46 2.28 12.15
CA LYS A 120 23.81 2.54 11.65
C LYS A 120 23.94 3.95 11.01
N LYS A 121 22.95 4.82 11.17
CA LYS A 121 22.87 6.18 10.59
C LYS A 121 22.89 6.21 9.05
N LYS A 122 22.61 5.10 8.39
CA LYS A 122 22.44 5.03 6.93
C LYS A 122 20.96 5.17 6.58
N PRO A 123 20.62 5.68 5.38
CA PRO A 123 19.24 5.67 4.91
C PRO A 123 18.61 4.27 5.07
N ILE A 124 17.34 4.21 5.43
CA ILE A 124 16.60 2.95 5.47
C ILE A 124 16.43 2.40 4.05
N ALA A 125 16.26 1.08 3.95
CA ALA A 125 15.89 0.45 2.67
C ALA A 125 14.52 0.96 2.20
N ASN A 126 14.35 1.10 0.89
CA ASN A 126 13.09 1.55 0.26
C ASN A 126 12.56 2.88 0.81
N MET A 127 13.48 3.78 1.21
CA MET A 127 13.15 5.02 1.92
C MET A 127 12.10 5.86 1.19
N GLN A 128 12.17 5.96 -0.15
CA GLN A 128 11.21 6.77 -0.91
C GLN A 128 9.80 6.19 -0.83
N MET A 129 9.63 4.87 -0.97
CA MET A 129 8.33 4.22 -0.82
C MET A 129 7.75 4.40 0.57
N TRP A 130 8.61 4.30 1.61
CA TRP A 130 8.18 4.53 2.99
C TRP A 130 7.73 5.96 3.23
N LYS A 131 8.41 6.94 2.64
CA LYS A 131 8.01 8.36 2.72
C LYS A 131 6.69 8.59 2.00
N ASP A 132 6.51 8.01 0.81
CA ASP A 132 5.28 8.16 0.04
C ASP A 132 4.09 7.51 0.76
N LEU A 133 4.26 6.30 1.32
CA LEU A 133 3.24 5.67 2.16
C LEU A 133 2.92 6.51 3.41
N ASP A 134 3.94 7.04 4.06
CA ASP A 134 3.79 7.92 5.21
C ASP A 134 2.98 9.18 4.89
N ASN A 135 3.25 9.79 3.75
CA ASN A 135 2.51 10.94 3.26
C ASN A 135 1.03 10.60 3.06
N MET A 136 0.73 9.47 2.42
CA MET A 136 -0.65 9.01 2.21
C MET A 136 -1.39 8.81 3.54
N LEU A 137 -0.78 8.07 4.47
CA LEU A 137 -1.38 7.78 5.78
C LEU A 137 -1.53 9.02 6.67
N SER A 138 -0.73 10.05 6.42
CA SER A 138 -0.77 11.31 7.15
C SER A 138 -1.74 12.35 6.56
N TYR A 139 -2.31 12.08 5.39
CA TYR A 139 -3.31 12.96 4.79
C TYR A 139 -4.48 13.18 5.75
N ALA A 140 -4.91 14.44 5.92
CA ALA A 140 -5.79 14.84 7.01
C ALA A 140 -7.05 13.97 7.16
N HIS A 141 -7.72 13.66 6.03
CA HIS A 141 -8.93 12.85 6.01
C HIS A 141 -8.68 11.34 6.16
N LEU A 142 -7.44 10.87 6.00
CA LEU A 142 -7.09 9.45 6.11
C LEU A 142 -6.50 9.07 7.46
N ARG A 143 -6.29 10.03 8.36
CA ARG A 143 -5.75 9.75 9.69
C ARG A 143 -6.65 8.80 10.47
N GLY A 144 -6.08 7.68 10.94
CA GLY A 144 -6.81 6.70 11.73
C GLY A 144 -7.81 5.86 10.94
N VAL A 145 -7.91 6.05 9.61
CA VAL A 145 -8.77 5.23 8.76
C VAL A 145 -8.21 3.82 8.59
N PHE A 146 -6.88 3.67 8.55
CA PHE A 146 -6.24 2.38 8.30
C PHE A 146 -5.62 1.78 9.56
N SER A 147 -5.74 0.46 9.69
CA SER A 147 -5.02 -0.34 10.68
C SER A 147 -4.44 -1.60 10.03
N PHE A 148 -3.25 -2.02 10.48
CA PHE A 148 -2.43 -3.02 9.78
C PHE A 148 -2.25 -4.25 10.66
N TYR A 149 -2.54 -5.41 10.11
CA TYR A 149 -2.52 -6.70 10.80
C TYR A 149 -1.67 -7.71 10.04
N HIS A 150 -0.81 -8.40 10.78
CA HIS A 150 -0.06 -9.51 10.22
C HIS A 150 -0.93 -10.77 10.19
N VAL A 151 -0.91 -11.46 9.06
CA VAL A 151 -1.47 -12.81 8.88
C VAL A 151 -0.33 -13.79 8.56
N ALA A 152 -0.56 -15.06 8.78
CA ALA A 152 0.43 -16.06 8.39
C ALA A 152 0.27 -16.39 6.90
N GLY A 153 1.35 -16.26 6.13
CA GLY A 153 1.36 -16.67 4.72
C GLY A 153 1.07 -18.16 4.56
N HIS A 154 0.37 -18.52 3.49
CA HIS A 154 0.04 -19.91 3.13
C HIS A 154 -0.62 -20.71 4.27
N SER A 155 -1.41 -20.07 5.11
CA SER A 155 -2.07 -20.68 6.28
C SER A 155 -3.49 -21.16 6.00
N GLY A 156 -3.97 -21.01 4.76
CA GLY A 156 -5.36 -21.29 4.38
C GLY A 156 -6.33 -20.15 4.73
N ASP A 157 -5.82 -18.95 5.02
CA ASP A 157 -6.63 -17.74 5.08
C ASP A 157 -7.03 -17.34 3.66
N THR A 158 -8.31 -17.47 3.33
CA THR A 158 -8.83 -17.25 1.98
C THR A 158 -8.50 -15.85 1.45
N GLY A 159 -8.50 -14.83 2.30
CA GLY A 159 -8.19 -13.47 1.89
C GLY A 159 -6.72 -13.31 1.51
N ASN A 160 -5.82 -13.94 2.29
CA ASN A 160 -4.40 -13.94 1.98
C ASN A 160 -4.10 -14.76 0.72
N ASP A 161 -4.73 -15.94 0.58
CA ASP A 161 -4.56 -16.78 -0.63
C ASP A 161 -5.03 -16.04 -1.89
N CYS A 162 -6.14 -15.28 -1.80
CA CYS A 162 -6.62 -14.42 -2.89
C CYS A 162 -5.65 -13.26 -3.22
N ALA A 163 -5.03 -12.64 -2.22
CA ALA A 163 -4.06 -11.57 -2.44
C ALA A 163 -2.77 -12.10 -3.06
N ASP A 164 -2.27 -13.27 -2.61
CA ASP A 164 -1.11 -13.97 -3.19
C ASP A 164 -1.35 -14.33 -4.67
N GLU A 165 -2.51 -14.92 -4.98
CA GLU A 165 -2.90 -15.21 -6.38
C GLU A 165 -2.90 -13.93 -7.24
N ALA A 166 -3.47 -12.83 -6.73
CA ALA A 166 -3.50 -11.55 -7.42
C ALA A 166 -2.09 -10.97 -7.62
N ALA A 167 -1.20 -11.07 -6.62
CA ALA A 167 0.17 -10.60 -6.72
C ALA A 167 0.99 -11.39 -7.74
N ASN A 168 0.85 -12.71 -7.75
CA ASN A 168 1.48 -13.59 -8.73
C ASN A 168 0.98 -13.31 -10.15
N TYR A 169 -0.32 -13.10 -10.34
CA TYR A 169 -0.86 -12.71 -11.63
C TYR A 169 -0.34 -11.34 -12.08
N GLY A 170 -0.24 -10.36 -11.18
CA GLY A 170 0.41 -9.07 -11.46
C GLY A 170 1.86 -9.21 -11.92
N ALA A 171 2.63 -10.10 -11.29
CA ALA A 171 4.00 -10.38 -11.72
C ALA A 171 4.05 -11.01 -13.12
N GLU A 172 3.14 -11.95 -13.44
CA GLU A 172 3.02 -12.49 -14.78
C GLU A 172 2.65 -11.44 -15.83
N MET A 173 1.81 -10.47 -15.49
CA MET A 173 1.48 -9.34 -16.38
C MET A 173 2.71 -8.51 -16.71
N ALA A 174 3.63 -8.30 -15.76
CA ALA A 174 4.88 -7.57 -16.00
C ALA A 174 5.75 -8.23 -17.07
N LEU A 175 5.68 -9.55 -17.24
CA LEU A 175 6.38 -10.26 -18.34
C LEU A 175 5.71 -10.11 -19.69
N ARG A 176 4.40 -9.88 -19.72
CA ARG A 176 3.61 -9.89 -20.97
C ARG A 176 3.46 -8.50 -21.56
N ASP A 177 3.28 -7.49 -20.71
CA ASP A 177 3.06 -6.11 -21.16
C ASP A 177 3.33 -5.11 -20.03
N ALA A 178 4.44 -4.38 -20.11
CA ALA A 178 4.83 -3.37 -19.14
C ALA A 178 3.96 -2.07 -19.22
N THR A 179 2.98 -1.99 -20.11
CA THR A 179 2.23 -0.77 -20.45
C THR A 179 0.86 -0.64 -19.78
N VAL A 180 0.52 -1.50 -18.83
CA VAL A 180 -0.83 -1.55 -18.22
C VAL A 180 -1.18 -0.34 -17.34
N LEU A 181 -0.18 0.38 -16.81
CA LEU A 181 -0.40 1.67 -16.15
C LEU A 181 0.09 2.80 -17.05
N THR A 182 -0.77 3.73 -17.37
CA THR A 182 -0.39 4.85 -18.25
C THR A 182 0.33 5.95 -17.43
N GLU A 183 1.06 6.82 -18.14
CA GLU A 183 1.68 8.00 -17.55
C GLU A 183 0.65 8.91 -16.84
N ALA A 184 -0.59 8.96 -17.33
CA ALA A 184 -1.67 9.71 -16.74
C ALA A 184 -2.11 9.13 -15.37
N ASP A 185 -2.26 7.81 -15.28
CA ASP A 185 -2.62 7.14 -14.01
C ASP A 185 -1.56 7.38 -12.93
N TRP A 186 -0.30 7.45 -13.36
CA TRP A 186 0.80 7.72 -12.44
C TRP A 186 0.92 9.20 -12.06
N ALA A 187 0.72 10.13 -13.01
CA ALA A 187 0.75 11.57 -12.73
C ALA A 187 -0.31 11.95 -11.69
N GLU A 188 -1.48 11.32 -11.75
CA GLU A 188 -2.55 11.50 -10.76
C GLU A 188 -2.15 10.94 -9.38
N PHE A 189 -1.45 9.80 -9.34
CA PHE A 189 -0.88 9.25 -8.11
C PHE A 189 0.18 10.17 -7.48
N VAL A 190 1.13 10.66 -8.29
CA VAL A 190 2.18 11.58 -7.83
C VAL A 190 1.56 12.87 -7.29
N LYS A 191 0.56 13.40 -7.98
CA LYS A 191 -0.17 14.58 -7.55
C LYS A 191 -0.85 14.38 -6.19
N PHE A 192 -1.50 13.23 -5.98
CA PHE A 192 -2.10 12.88 -4.68
C PHE A 192 -1.05 12.82 -3.55
N VAL A 193 0.18 12.41 -3.85
CA VAL A 193 1.29 12.33 -2.87
C VAL A 193 1.97 13.69 -2.66
N GLU A 194 1.98 14.57 -3.66
CA GLU A 194 2.75 15.84 -3.67
C GLU A 194 1.91 17.08 -3.35
N ASP A 195 0.60 17.09 -3.60
CA ASP A 195 -0.26 18.29 -3.56
C ASP A 195 -0.55 18.85 -2.15
N GLU A 196 -0.10 18.20 -1.07
CA GLU A 196 -0.08 18.83 0.26
C GLU A 196 1.27 18.63 0.96
N PRO A 197 2.10 19.67 1.06
CA PRO A 197 3.25 19.62 1.95
C PRO A 197 2.72 19.41 3.38
N ILE A 198 3.03 18.28 3.98
CA ILE A 198 2.70 18.02 5.37
C ILE A 198 3.41 19.07 6.21
N VAL A 199 2.66 20.02 6.71
CA VAL A 199 3.10 20.83 7.84
C VAL A 199 3.20 19.87 9.02
N VAL A 200 4.37 19.32 9.24
CA VAL A 200 4.67 18.55 10.44
C VAL A 200 4.57 19.52 11.61
N THR A 201 3.38 19.65 12.18
CA THR A 201 3.25 20.23 13.50
C THR A 201 3.96 19.27 14.45
N LYS A 202 5.12 19.71 14.96
CA LYS A 202 5.82 19.04 16.05
C LYS A 202 4.80 18.81 17.17
N GLY A 203 4.37 17.57 17.37
CA GLY A 203 3.48 17.21 18.48
C GLY A 203 2.30 16.29 18.18
N ALA A 204 2.05 15.88 16.95
CA ALA A 204 1.01 14.87 16.70
C ALA A 204 1.54 13.49 17.09
N GLU A 205 1.29 13.05 18.29
CA GLU A 205 1.42 11.65 18.70
C GLU A 205 0.28 10.85 18.05
N TYR A 206 0.65 9.91 17.19
CA TYR A 206 -0.29 8.93 16.66
C TYR A 206 -0.44 7.82 17.69
N ASP A 207 -1.58 7.77 18.36
CA ASP A 207 -1.92 6.67 19.24
C ASP A 207 -2.51 5.53 18.39
N PHE A 208 -1.65 4.66 17.91
CA PHE A 208 -2.07 3.38 17.34
C PHE A 208 -2.41 2.44 18.52
N LYS A 209 -3.68 2.36 18.87
CA LYS A 209 -4.19 1.33 19.78
C LYS A 209 -4.54 0.08 19.03
#